data_a95a6d91c630b7eb246ca454e0069a50
#
_entry.id   a95a6d91c630b7eb246ca454e0069a50
#
_cell.length_a   1.000
_cell.length_b   1.000
_cell.length_c   1.000
_cell.angle_alpha   90.00
_cell.angle_beta   90.00
_cell.angle_gamma   90.00
#
_symmetry.space_group_name_H-M   'P 1'
#
loop_
_entity.id
_entity.type
_entity.pdbx_description
1 polymer ?
#
loop_
_entity_poly.entity_id
_entity_poly.type
_entity_poly.pdbx_seq_one_letter_code
_entity_poly.pdbx_strand_id
1 'polypeptide(L)'
;MKKYPNDDTFLDVSDATPRQREFYAAYQEYGSVANAARHLGIAKQNIYTSLDRLVLKASIRGWTEHSDNTRFIPPGQRLFGQSTLTKDDEGNTVWIKTKSELEDQKKAFTAFAQELTETIIPAKPKRKSRTAKYDTEIMPTIIIGDAHIGMKADGGLTRARDFDVKIATQEIRDAVSSLVDCAPSAKNGLLVNVGDFTHSDNSKSTTTRGTEVDMDTRYENVMREAAHVLIFAVETMLTKAETVNVIIARGNHDSDSAVAVQLCLEMFYSKEPRVNIVEQKGYFHYLEFGKTLLGVHHGDKVKAQKLASIMPRDMPKAWGQTTHRFWIVGHFHHQDSLECDNGVIVSKYGTLAPPDAWHASMGYAAANVMNMLVYKKSGGIMMSHTYEIPRSLEEIDAKIDAT
;
A
#
# COMPACT_ATOMS: atom_id res chain seq x y z
N MET A 1 36.40 5.65 12.05
CA MET A 1 35.85 6.94 11.55
C MET A 1 35.17 6.64 10.24
N LYS A 2 33.86 6.89 10.09
CA LYS A 2 33.18 6.74 8.80
C LYS A 2 33.80 7.73 7.81
N LYS A 3 34.34 7.24 6.69
CA LYS A 3 34.81 8.05 5.59
C LYS A 3 33.71 8.06 4.52
N TYR A 4 33.28 9.22 4.13
CA TYR A 4 32.46 9.41 2.94
C TYR A 4 33.41 9.54 1.72
N PRO A 5 32.94 9.26 0.48
CA PRO A 5 33.79 9.37 -0.69
C PRO A 5 34.40 10.78 -0.80
N ASN A 6 35.75 10.83 -0.79
CA ASN A 6 36.55 12.01 -1.10
C ASN A 6 37.29 11.66 -2.41
N ASP A 7 37.26 12.52 -3.38
CA ASP A 7 37.98 12.48 -4.64
C ASP A 7 37.32 11.67 -5.78
N ASP A 8 37.85 10.58 -6.28
CA ASP A 8 37.49 10.02 -7.58
C ASP A 8 36.19 9.19 -7.63
N THR A 9 35.59 8.90 -6.51
CA THR A 9 34.28 8.21 -6.43
C THR A 9 33.17 9.24 -6.16
N PHE A 10 32.63 9.80 -7.24
CA PHE A 10 31.50 10.74 -7.13
C PHE A 10 30.27 10.05 -6.55
N LEU A 11 29.86 10.47 -5.36
CA LEU A 11 28.55 10.17 -4.85
C LEU A 11 27.48 10.80 -5.76
N ASP A 12 26.52 9.98 -6.22
CA ASP A 12 25.41 10.52 -7.02
C ASP A 12 24.51 11.44 -6.18
N VAL A 13 24.62 12.74 -6.46
CA VAL A 13 23.89 13.81 -5.77
C VAL A 13 22.71 14.33 -6.56
N SER A 14 22.25 13.64 -7.60
CA SER A 14 21.14 14.11 -8.46
C SER A 14 19.87 14.43 -7.66
N ASP A 15 19.52 13.60 -6.65
CA ASP A 15 18.35 13.81 -5.78
C ASP A 15 18.69 14.44 -4.43
N ALA A 16 19.88 15.04 -4.31
CA ALA A 16 20.25 15.72 -3.10
C ALA A 16 19.46 17.04 -2.94
N THR A 17 18.95 17.27 -1.74
CA THR A 17 18.37 18.59 -1.40
C THR A 17 19.47 19.67 -1.46
N PRO A 18 19.12 20.95 -1.64
CA PRO A 18 20.11 22.04 -1.63
C PRO A 18 21.04 21.98 -0.40
N ARG A 19 20.47 21.66 0.77
CA ARG A 19 21.24 21.56 2.01
C ARG A 19 22.14 20.33 2.08
N GLN A 20 21.73 19.21 1.49
CA GLN A 20 22.58 18.03 1.35
C GLN A 20 23.76 18.28 0.43
N ARG A 21 23.55 18.99 -0.67
CA ARG A 21 24.63 19.43 -1.60
C ARG A 21 25.62 20.36 -0.91
N GLU A 22 25.12 21.31 -0.15
CA GLU A 22 25.97 22.23 0.66
C GLU A 22 26.86 21.45 1.64
N PHE A 23 26.29 20.49 2.37
CA PHE A 23 27.04 19.71 3.34
C PHE A 23 28.06 18.78 2.69
N TYR A 24 27.70 18.18 1.55
CA TYR A 24 28.62 17.32 0.79
C TYR A 24 29.76 18.14 0.17
N ALA A 25 29.47 19.28 -0.43
CA ALA A 25 30.47 20.20 -0.95
C ALA A 25 31.44 20.67 0.14
N ALA A 26 30.92 21.09 1.30
CA ALA A 26 31.77 21.45 2.44
C ALA A 26 32.63 20.27 2.96
N TYR A 27 32.06 19.02 2.95
CA TYR A 27 32.84 17.86 3.32
C TYR A 27 33.99 17.59 2.33
N GLN A 28 33.72 17.70 1.03
CA GLN A 28 34.75 17.54 -0.03
C GLN A 28 35.85 18.62 0.10
N GLU A 29 35.46 19.86 0.29
CA GLU A 29 36.39 21.00 0.39
C GLU A 29 37.27 20.94 1.66
N TYR A 30 36.69 20.59 2.82
CA TYR A 30 37.40 20.60 4.10
C TYR A 30 37.91 19.24 4.55
N GLY A 31 37.72 18.18 3.76
CA GLY A 31 38.29 16.85 3.94
C GLY A 31 37.78 16.05 5.16
N SER A 32 36.95 16.63 6.00
CA SER A 32 36.35 15.95 7.15
C SER A 32 35.05 16.59 7.64
N VAL A 33 34.13 15.76 8.15
CA VAL A 33 32.87 16.24 8.77
C VAL A 33 33.14 17.24 9.91
N ALA A 34 34.23 17.06 10.65
CA ALA A 34 34.58 17.95 11.75
C ALA A 34 34.96 19.34 11.26
N ASN A 35 35.71 19.44 10.18
CA ASN A 35 36.13 20.70 9.58
C ASN A 35 34.97 21.39 8.85
N ALA A 36 34.19 20.62 8.07
CA ALA A 36 32.98 21.11 7.42
C ALA A 36 31.97 21.69 8.45
N ALA A 37 31.74 20.99 9.56
CA ALA A 37 30.86 21.44 10.62
C ALA A 37 31.32 22.74 11.27
N ARG A 38 32.66 22.88 11.47
CA ARG A 38 33.25 24.09 12.01
C ARG A 38 33.10 25.28 11.05
N HIS A 39 33.32 25.06 9.76
CA HIS A 39 33.15 26.08 8.73
C HIS A 39 31.69 26.54 8.62
N LEU A 40 30.74 25.61 8.62
CA LEU A 40 29.32 25.91 8.52
C LEU A 40 28.66 26.37 9.83
N GLY A 41 29.40 26.35 10.96
CA GLY A 41 28.87 26.76 12.26
C GLY A 41 27.77 25.85 12.82
N ILE A 42 27.75 24.57 12.47
CA ILE A 42 26.69 23.61 12.83
C ILE A 42 27.24 22.39 13.57
N ALA A 43 26.34 21.63 14.23
CA ALA A 43 26.73 20.40 14.90
C ALA A 43 27.17 19.31 13.90
N LYS A 44 28.25 18.61 14.19
CA LYS A 44 28.79 17.48 13.38
C LYS A 44 27.70 16.42 13.06
N GLN A 45 26.82 16.19 14.02
CA GLN A 45 25.73 15.20 13.87
C GLN A 45 24.80 15.52 12.72
N ASN A 46 24.55 16.80 12.46
CA ASN A 46 23.70 17.25 11.35
C ASN A 46 24.30 16.88 10.00
N ILE A 47 25.62 17.05 9.85
CA ILE A 47 26.33 16.67 8.62
C ILE A 47 26.37 15.15 8.49
N TYR A 48 26.69 14.39 9.56
CA TYR A 48 26.66 12.93 9.54
C TYR A 48 25.30 12.40 9.08
N THR A 49 24.22 12.83 9.73
CA THR A 49 22.87 12.41 9.39
C THR A 49 22.50 12.74 7.95
N SER A 50 22.90 13.93 7.46
CA SER A 50 22.63 14.36 6.11
C SER A 50 23.40 13.57 5.06
N LEU A 51 24.70 13.31 5.28
CA LEU A 51 25.54 12.52 4.38
C LEU A 51 25.17 11.03 4.41
N ASP A 52 24.83 10.46 5.56
CA ASP A 52 24.32 9.08 5.65
C ASP A 52 23.03 8.91 4.83
N ARG A 53 22.12 9.88 4.89
CA ARG A 53 20.89 9.90 4.06
C ARG A 53 21.21 10.04 2.56
N LEU A 54 22.21 10.82 2.21
CA LEU A 54 22.62 11.02 0.83
C LEU A 54 23.26 9.75 0.25
N VAL A 55 24.15 9.09 1.00
CA VAL A 55 24.73 7.79 0.64
C VAL A 55 23.65 6.73 0.48
N LEU A 56 22.66 6.69 1.38
CA LEU A 56 21.53 5.77 1.27
C LEU A 56 20.72 6.01 -0.01
N LYS A 57 20.41 7.28 -0.34
CA LYS A 57 19.72 7.64 -1.59
C LYS A 57 20.51 7.20 -2.83
N ALA A 58 21.83 7.41 -2.82
CA ALA A 58 22.71 6.96 -3.91
C ALA A 58 22.79 5.43 -4.03
N SER A 59 22.86 4.72 -2.88
CA SER A 59 22.89 3.25 -2.84
C SER A 59 21.59 2.61 -3.38
N ILE A 60 20.44 3.21 -3.13
CA ILE A 60 19.15 2.77 -3.71
C ILE A 60 19.17 2.84 -5.24
N ARG A 61 19.96 3.74 -5.82
CA ARG A 61 20.17 3.87 -7.27
C ARG A 61 21.33 3.06 -7.82
N GLY A 62 21.94 2.21 -6.98
CA GLY A 62 23.01 1.31 -7.39
C GLY A 62 24.43 1.85 -7.18
N TRP A 63 24.58 2.99 -6.48
CA TRP A 63 25.90 3.47 -6.10
C TRP A 63 26.50 2.61 -4.97
N THR A 64 27.76 2.20 -5.11
CA THR A 64 28.50 1.48 -4.06
C THR A 64 29.93 2.02 -3.95
N GLU A 65 30.45 2.08 -2.72
CA GLU A 65 31.77 2.64 -2.40
C GLU A 65 32.95 1.88 -3.06
N HIS A 66 32.73 0.61 -3.48
CA HIS A 66 33.80 -0.30 -3.92
C HIS A 66 33.63 -0.89 -5.31
N SER A 67 32.72 -0.38 -6.16
CA SER A 67 32.42 -0.99 -7.45
C SER A 67 32.84 -0.12 -8.64
N ASP A 68 34.00 -0.44 -9.22
CA ASP A 68 34.43 0.14 -10.50
C ASP A 68 33.53 -0.23 -11.70
N ASN A 69 32.69 -1.26 -11.55
CA ASN A 69 31.80 -1.76 -12.59
C ASN A 69 30.50 -0.96 -12.76
N THR A 70 30.17 -0.04 -11.83
CA THR A 70 28.97 0.82 -11.94
C THR A 70 29.16 2.00 -12.89
N ARG A 71 30.38 2.24 -13.38
CA ARG A 71 30.69 3.34 -14.31
C ARG A 71 30.14 3.13 -15.73
N PHE A 72 29.63 1.95 -16.04
CA PHE A 72 29.15 1.58 -17.38
C PHE A 72 27.70 1.06 -17.38
N ILE A 73 26.78 1.81 -16.82
CA ILE A 73 25.35 1.55 -17.04
C ILE A 73 24.89 2.47 -18.18
N PRO A 74 24.45 1.91 -19.34
CA PRO A 74 23.92 2.72 -20.42
C PRO A 74 22.77 3.61 -19.96
N PRO A 75 22.59 4.82 -20.55
CA PRO A 75 21.45 5.67 -20.26
C PRO A 75 20.14 4.90 -20.36
N GLY A 76 19.31 4.98 -19.32
CA GLY A 76 18.02 4.26 -19.22
C GLY A 76 18.08 2.86 -18.60
N GLN A 77 19.27 2.35 -18.23
CA GLN A 77 19.39 1.08 -17.50
C GLN A 77 19.74 1.30 -16.02
N ARG A 78 19.28 0.40 -15.15
CA ARG A 78 19.58 0.39 -13.71
C ARG A 78 20.19 -0.94 -13.28
N LEU A 79 21.09 -0.89 -12.29
CA LEU A 79 21.67 -2.09 -11.70
C LEU A 79 20.66 -2.73 -10.73
N PHE A 80 20.14 -3.91 -11.09
CA PHE A 80 19.20 -4.68 -10.27
C PHE A 80 19.90 -5.69 -9.33
N GLY A 81 21.16 -5.93 -9.57
CA GLY A 81 22.02 -6.82 -8.82
C GLY A 81 23.34 -6.95 -9.54
N GLN A 82 24.38 -7.25 -8.81
CA GLN A 82 25.70 -7.45 -9.38
C GLN A 82 26.02 -8.93 -9.37
N SER A 83 26.55 -9.40 -10.49
CA SER A 83 27.08 -10.74 -10.64
C SER A 83 28.56 -10.60 -11.00
N THR A 84 29.41 -10.89 -10.05
CA THR A 84 30.86 -10.72 -10.19
C THR A 84 31.54 -12.07 -10.25
N LEU A 85 32.34 -12.28 -11.31
CA LEU A 85 33.24 -13.41 -11.41
C LEU A 85 34.56 -13.00 -10.75
N THR A 86 34.96 -13.65 -9.68
CA THR A 86 36.21 -13.38 -8.96
C THR A 86 36.97 -14.68 -8.70
N LYS A 87 38.18 -14.58 -8.20
CA LYS A 87 38.93 -15.73 -7.70
C LYS A 87 38.96 -15.67 -6.19
N ASP A 88 38.79 -16.83 -5.54
CA ASP A 88 38.99 -16.97 -4.12
C ASP A 88 40.49 -16.96 -3.75
N ASP A 89 40.79 -17.00 -2.46
CA ASP A 89 42.19 -17.01 -1.97
C ASP A 89 42.98 -18.26 -2.41
N GLU A 90 42.29 -19.30 -2.91
CA GLU A 90 42.84 -20.53 -3.42
C GLU A 90 42.99 -20.51 -4.95
N GLY A 91 42.58 -19.41 -5.62
CA GLY A 91 42.67 -19.20 -7.06
C GLY A 91 41.53 -19.81 -7.88
N ASN A 92 40.50 -20.39 -7.24
CA ASN A 92 39.33 -20.91 -7.93
C ASN A 92 38.41 -19.77 -8.39
N THR A 93 37.77 -19.97 -9.52
CA THR A 93 36.82 -19.00 -10.06
C THR A 93 35.48 -19.10 -9.33
N VAL A 94 35.11 -18.04 -8.63
CA VAL A 94 33.85 -17.93 -7.85
C VAL A 94 32.94 -16.92 -8.49
N TRP A 95 31.68 -17.31 -8.63
CA TRP A 95 30.63 -16.42 -9.12
C TRP A 95 29.82 -15.89 -7.95
N ILE A 96 30.03 -14.62 -7.59
CA ILE A 96 29.31 -13.95 -6.50
C ILE A 96 28.11 -13.23 -7.09
N LYS A 97 26.89 -13.60 -6.62
CA LYS A 97 25.66 -12.88 -6.92
C LYS A 97 25.23 -12.10 -5.68
N THR A 98 25.21 -10.77 -5.79
CA THR A 98 24.62 -9.91 -4.77
C THR A 98 23.24 -9.46 -5.21
N LYS A 99 22.25 -9.68 -4.36
CA LYS A 99 20.93 -9.03 -4.44
C LYS A 99 20.82 -8.08 -3.27
N SER A 100 20.19 -6.92 -3.47
CA SER A 100 19.78 -6.11 -2.32
C SER A 100 18.86 -6.93 -1.42
N GLU A 101 19.22 -7.08 -0.15
CA GLU A 101 18.41 -7.81 0.80
C GLU A 101 17.08 -7.09 1.05
N LEU A 102 16.05 -7.88 1.31
CA LEU A 102 14.71 -7.39 1.68
C LEU A 102 14.77 -6.38 2.84
N GLU A 103 15.77 -6.48 3.72
CA GLU A 103 16.02 -5.55 4.81
C GLU A 103 16.48 -4.16 4.36
N ASP A 104 17.25 -4.05 3.28
CA ASP A 104 17.71 -2.75 2.77
C ASP A 104 16.59 -2.03 2.03
N GLN A 105 15.75 -2.77 1.33
CA GLN A 105 14.49 -2.23 0.78
C GLN A 105 13.57 -1.76 1.91
N LYS A 106 13.43 -2.53 2.97
CA LYS A 106 12.63 -2.17 4.14
C LYS A 106 13.19 -0.95 4.88
N LYS A 107 14.52 -0.82 5.01
CA LYS A 107 15.18 0.38 5.58
C LYS A 107 14.98 1.61 4.71
N ALA A 108 15.14 1.47 3.39
CA ALA A 108 14.90 2.55 2.42
C ALA A 108 13.44 3.01 2.48
N PHE A 109 12.54 2.05 2.59
CA PHE A 109 11.10 2.29 2.70
C PHE A 109 10.71 2.93 4.03
N THR A 110 11.32 2.50 5.13
CA THR A 110 11.15 3.11 6.45
C THR A 110 11.67 4.55 6.47
N ALA A 111 12.79 4.82 5.79
CA ALA A 111 13.32 6.18 5.65
C ALA A 111 12.39 7.08 4.80
N PHE A 112 11.80 6.55 3.74
CA PHE A 112 10.79 7.24 2.92
C PHE A 112 9.49 7.49 3.72
N ALA A 113 9.01 6.50 4.45
CA ALA A 113 7.86 6.64 5.33
C ALA A 113 8.13 7.68 6.45
N GLN A 114 9.35 7.72 6.99
CA GLN A 114 9.75 8.75 7.95
C GLN A 114 9.79 10.15 7.34
N GLU A 115 10.22 10.30 6.09
CA GLU A 115 10.22 11.58 5.36
C GLU A 115 8.78 12.05 5.06
N LEU A 116 7.88 11.14 4.70
CA LEU A 116 6.45 11.41 4.57
C LEU A 116 5.82 11.83 5.91
N THR A 117 6.25 11.24 7.01
CA THR A 117 5.67 11.48 8.34
C THR A 117 6.19 12.75 9.02
N GLU A 118 7.33 13.29 8.64
CA GLU A 118 7.75 14.64 9.06
C GLU A 118 6.74 15.72 8.59
N THR A 119 5.95 15.41 7.56
CA THR A 119 4.87 16.27 7.05
C THR A 119 3.48 15.89 7.57
N ILE A 120 3.30 14.72 8.13
CA ILE A 120 2.01 14.24 8.67
C ILE A 120 1.90 14.67 10.14
N ILE A 121 0.99 15.58 10.42
CA ILE A 121 0.60 15.93 11.79
C ILE A 121 -0.27 14.80 12.32
N PRO A 122 0.13 14.06 13.38
CA PRO A 122 -0.69 12.98 13.93
C PRO A 122 -2.09 13.44 14.29
N ALA A 123 -3.07 12.59 14.04
CA ALA A 123 -4.46 12.86 14.39
C ALA A 123 -4.57 13.21 15.88
N LYS A 124 -5.28 14.31 16.18
CA LYS A 124 -5.59 14.65 17.57
C LYS A 124 -6.74 13.78 18.06
N PRO A 125 -6.62 13.13 19.25
CA PRO A 125 -7.72 12.35 19.80
C PRO A 125 -9.01 13.19 19.88
N LYS A 126 -10.05 12.76 19.17
CA LYS A 126 -11.37 13.39 19.27
C LYS A 126 -12.05 12.88 20.55
N ARG A 127 -12.67 13.79 21.31
CA ARG A 127 -13.43 13.41 22.51
C ARG A 127 -14.58 12.47 22.12
N LYS A 128 -14.70 11.36 22.83
CA LYS A 128 -15.87 10.46 22.70
C LYS A 128 -17.15 11.23 23.01
N SER A 129 -18.19 11.02 22.21
CA SER A 129 -19.52 11.51 22.57
C SER A 129 -20.02 10.79 23.83
N ARG A 130 -20.31 11.53 24.89
CA ARG A 130 -20.82 10.96 26.16
C ARG A 130 -22.23 10.39 26.05
N THR A 131 -22.96 10.70 24.98
CA THR A 131 -24.37 10.33 24.77
C THR A 131 -24.56 9.30 23.65
N ALA A 132 -23.53 8.99 22.86
CA ALA A 132 -23.64 8.02 21.79
C ALA A 132 -23.82 6.59 22.35
N LYS A 133 -24.88 5.93 21.94
CA LYS A 133 -25.13 4.51 22.24
C LYS A 133 -24.57 3.70 21.06
N TYR A 134 -23.54 2.90 21.32
CA TYR A 134 -22.93 2.00 20.34
C TYR A 134 -23.36 0.57 20.62
N ASP A 135 -23.84 -0.12 19.58
CA ASP A 135 -24.16 -1.53 19.66
C ASP A 135 -22.87 -2.37 19.77
N THR A 136 -22.80 -3.22 20.79
CA THR A 136 -21.65 -4.11 21.06
C THR A 136 -21.74 -5.44 20.33
N GLU A 137 -22.91 -5.75 19.78
CA GLU A 137 -23.23 -7.06 19.21
C GLU A 137 -23.07 -7.12 17.68
N ILE A 138 -22.70 -5.98 17.08
CA ILE A 138 -22.51 -5.86 15.64
C ILE A 138 -21.18 -5.18 15.28
N MET A 139 -20.71 -5.42 14.06
CA MET A 139 -19.50 -4.82 13.50
C MET A 139 -19.74 -4.49 12.02
N PRO A 140 -20.05 -3.23 11.68
CA PRO A 140 -20.04 -2.77 10.29
C PRO A 140 -18.62 -2.84 9.72
N THR A 141 -18.53 -3.41 8.53
CA THR A 141 -17.28 -3.67 7.82
C THR A 141 -17.36 -3.08 6.43
N ILE A 142 -16.56 -2.07 6.13
CA ILE A 142 -16.40 -1.51 4.79
C ILE A 142 -15.28 -2.27 4.07
N ILE A 143 -15.55 -2.71 2.85
CA ILE A 143 -14.61 -3.47 2.03
C ILE A 143 -14.30 -2.64 0.80
N ILE A 144 -13.07 -2.11 0.72
CA ILE A 144 -12.53 -1.44 -0.45
C ILE A 144 -11.86 -2.51 -1.31
N GLY A 145 -12.42 -2.78 -2.47
CA GLY A 145 -11.84 -3.65 -3.48
C GLY A 145 -10.67 -2.98 -4.19
N ASP A 146 -10.14 -3.67 -5.17
CA ASP A 146 -9.00 -3.28 -6.01
C ASP A 146 -9.19 -1.86 -6.58
N ALA A 147 -8.74 -0.85 -5.83
CA ALA A 147 -9.04 0.55 -6.11
C ALA A 147 -8.20 1.13 -7.26
N HIS A 148 -7.03 0.55 -7.51
CA HIS A 148 -6.10 0.95 -8.55
C HIS A 148 -5.87 2.47 -8.64
N ILE A 149 -5.71 3.14 -7.48
CA ILE A 149 -5.44 4.58 -7.45
C ILE A 149 -4.17 4.87 -8.26
N GLY A 150 -4.28 5.82 -9.20
CA GLY A 150 -3.22 6.17 -10.13
C GLY A 150 -3.35 5.50 -11.50
N MET A 151 -4.28 4.56 -11.71
CA MET A 151 -4.58 4.02 -13.02
C MET A 151 -5.11 5.12 -13.94
N LYS A 152 -4.64 5.11 -15.19
CA LYS A 152 -5.23 5.90 -16.26
C LYS A 152 -6.06 5.00 -17.15
N ALA A 153 -7.33 5.35 -17.34
CA ALA A 153 -8.19 4.73 -18.36
C ALA A 153 -8.86 5.81 -19.21
N ASP A 154 -8.86 5.57 -20.51
CA ASP A 154 -9.58 6.37 -21.50
C ASP A 154 -10.89 5.63 -21.83
N GLY A 155 -12.03 6.24 -21.52
CA GLY A 155 -13.33 5.63 -21.71
C GLY A 155 -13.69 5.35 -23.18
N GLY A 156 -13.15 6.14 -24.12
CA GLY A 156 -13.30 5.87 -25.56
C GLY A 156 -12.59 4.56 -25.97
N LEU A 157 -11.37 4.33 -25.44
CA LEU A 157 -10.60 3.12 -25.72
C LEU A 157 -11.16 1.89 -25.01
N THR A 158 -11.55 2.04 -23.74
CA THR A 158 -12.01 0.93 -22.90
C THR A 158 -13.49 0.62 -23.03
N ARG A 159 -14.25 1.46 -23.74
CA ARG A 159 -15.74 1.42 -23.81
C ARG A 159 -16.39 1.42 -22.43
N ALA A 160 -15.77 2.15 -21.50
CA ALA A 160 -16.23 2.33 -20.15
C ALA A 160 -16.26 3.83 -19.83
N ARG A 161 -15.63 4.26 -18.77
CA ARG A 161 -15.51 5.66 -18.37
C ARG A 161 -14.06 6.06 -18.22
N ASP A 162 -13.78 7.35 -18.29
CA ASP A 162 -12.47 7.87 -17.94
C ASP A 162 -12.15 7.57 -16.47
N PHE A 163 -10.89 7.36 -16.21
CA PHE A 163 -10.42 7.12 -14.86
C PHE A 163 -9.04 7.73 -14.65
N ASP A 164 -8.92 8.44 -13.56
CA ASP A 164 -7.69 9.06 -13.10
C ASP A 164 -7.65 9.09 -11.57
N VAL A 165 -6.60 9.63 -10.99
CA VAL A 165 -6.42 9.68 -9.54
C VAL A 165 -7.53 10.51 -8.85
N LYS A 166 -8.04 11.56 -9.48
CA LYS A 166 -9.09 12.42 -8.90
C LYS A 166 -10.43 11.72 -8.90
N ILE A 167 -10.77 11.08 -10.01
CA ILE A 167 -12.00 10.28 -10.13
C ILE A 167 -11.96 9.14 -9.14
N ALA A 168 -10.88 8.36 -9.10
CA ALA A 168 -10.70 7.24 -8.17
C ALA A 168 -10.92 7.66 -6.71
N THR A 169 -10.25 8.73 -6.29
CA THR A 169 -10.32 9.19 -4.90
C THR A 169 -11.68 9.77 -4.53
N GLN A 170 -12.34 10.46 -5.47
CA GLN A 170 -13.68 10.98 -5.24
C GLN A 170 -14.72 9.86 -5.15
N GLU A 171 -14.69 8.89 -6.05
CA GLU A 171 -15.62 7.76 -6.04
C GLU A 171 -15.49 6.91 -4.77
N ILE A 172 -14.26 6.68 -4.28
CA ILE A 172 -14.05 5.97 -3.01
C ILE A 172 -14.66 6.80 -1.85
N ARG A 173 -14.47 8.12 -1.83
CA ARG A 173 -15.03 9.00 -0.80
C ARG A 173 -16.56 8.97 -0.83
N ASP A 174 -17.17 9.03 -1.98
CA ASP A 174 -18.63 9.00 -2.16
C ASP A 174 -19.20 7.64 -1.73
N ALA A 175 -18.56 6.55 -2.16
CA ALA A 175 -18.94 5.20 -1.79
C ALA A 175 -18.83 4.97 -0.26
N VAL A 176 -17.71 5.36 0.34
CA VAL A 176 -17.50 5.23 1.80
C VAL A 176 -18.53 6.07 2.56
N SER A 177 -18.77 7.31 2.15
CA SER A 177 -19.76 8.18 2.78
C SER A 177 -21.16 7.57 2.73
N SER A 178 -21.60 7.13 1.54
CA SER A 178 -22.91 6.51 1.33
C SER A 178 -23.08 5.24 2.17
N LEU A 179 -22.06 4.35 2.17
CA LEU A 179 -22.12 3.09 2.92
C LEU A 179 -22.11 3.33 4.44
N VAL A 180 -21.29 4.28 4.92
CA VAL A 180 -21.24 4.61 6.34
C VAL A 180 -22.54 5.30 6.79
N ASP A 181 -23.18 6.12 5.97
CA ASP A 181 -24.47 6.73 6.30
C ASP A 181 -25.56 5.66 6.55
N CYS A 182 -25.51 4.56 5.80
CA CYS A 182 -26.41 3.41 5.98
C CYS A 182 -25.98 2.49 7.15
N ALA A 183 -24.75 2.64 7.66
CA ALA A 183 -24.23 1.76 8.70
C ALA A 183 -24.91 2.02 10.07
N PRO A 184 -25.26 0.97 10.82
CA PRO A 184 -25.69 1.12 12.20
C PRO A 184 -24.53 1.58 13.10
N SER A 185 -24.83 2.35 14.14
CA SER A 185 -23.81 2.74 15.12
C SER A 185 -23.37 1.55 15.95
N ALA A 186 -22.06 1.28 15.98
CA ALA A 186 -21.49 0.10 16.63
C ALA A 186 -20.24 0.44 17.46
N LYS A 187 -19.96 -0.41 18.46
CA LYS A 187 -18.73 -0.26 19.24
C LYS A 187 -17.48 -0.50 18.37
N ASN A 188 -17.53 -1.52 17.51
CA ASN A 188 -16.41 -1.90 16.67
C ASN A 188 -16.79 -1.72 15.21
N GLY A 189 -15.93 -1.07 14.44
CA GLY A 189 -15.97 -1.03 12.98
C GLY A 189 -14.73 -1.74 12.40
N LEU A 190 -14.82 -2.16 11.15
CA LEU A 190 -13.71 -2.74 10.40
C LEU A 190 -13.64 -2.10 9.02
N LEU A 191 -12.47 -1.59 8.67
CA LEU A 191 -12.11 -1.18 7.31
C LEU A 191 -11.17 -2.20 6.72
N VAL A 192 -11.51 -2.75 5.56
CA VAL A 192 -10.69 -3.71 4.82
C VAL A 192 -10.33 -3.12 3.49
N ASN A 193 -9.04 -3.00 3.23
CA ASN A 193 -8.48 -2.85 1.88
C ASN A 193 -7.95 -4.23 1.46
N VAL A 194 -8.49 -4.78 0.38
CA VAL A 194 -8.16 -6.14 -0.06
C VAL A 194 -6.88 -6.25 -0.90
N GLY A 195 -6.13 -5.17 -1.07
CA GLY A 195 -4.95 -5.07 -1.94
C GLY A 195 -5.25 -4.45 -3.30
N ASP A 196 -4.23 -4.29 -4.12
CA ASP A 196 -4.26 -3.55 -5.39
C ASP A 196 -4.91 -2.16 -5.22
N PHE A 197 -4.60 -1.53 -4.08
CA PHE A 197 -5.09 -0.20 -3.74
C PHE A 197 -4.43 0.88 -4.59
N THR A 198 -3.11 0.73 -4.85
CA THR A 198 -2.40 1.53 -5.84
C THR A 198 -2.15 0.72 -7.11
N HIS A 199 -2.20 1.37 -8.27
CA HIS A 199 -2.07 0.69 -9.56
C HIS A 199 -0.64 0.26 -9.88
N SER A 200 0.37 0.97 -9.34
CA SER A 200 1.78 0.62 -9.45
C SER A 200 2.45 0.53 -8.09
N ASP A 201 3.51 -0.26 -8.00
CA ASP A 201 4.28 -0.51 -6.78
C ASP A 201 5.54 0.36 -6.64
N ASN A 202 5.81 1.19 -7.64
CA ASN A 202 7.03 1.98 -7.68
C ASN A 202 6.97 3.13 -8.69
N SER A 203 7.98 4.00 -8.65
CA SER A 203 8.11 5.16 -9.54
C SER A 203 8.41 4.83 -11.01
N LYS A 204 8.56 3.55 -11.37
CA LYS A 204 8.74 3.11 -12.76
C LYS A 204 7.43 2.72 -13.44
N SER A 205 6.30 2.97 -12.79
CA SER A 205 4.98 2.57 -13.29
C SER A 205 4.88 1.07 -13.57
N THR A 206 5.37 0.26 -12.63
CA THR A 206 5.27 -1.21 -12.74
C THR A 206 4.61 -1.82 -11.53
N THR A 207 3.97 -2.98 -11.74
CA THR A 207 3.46 -3.82 -10.65
C THR A 207 4.63 -4.41 -9.85
N THR A 208 4.34 -5.08 -8.74
CA THR A 208 5.35 -5.80 -7.92
C THR A 208 6.20 -6.79 -8.74
N ARG A 209 5.63 -7.38 -9.79
CA ARG A 209 6.34 -8.33 -10.68
C ARG A 209 7.06 -7.66 -11.85
N GLY A 210 6.96 -6.35 -12.00
CA GLY A 210 7.63 -5.59 -13.05
C GLY A 210 6.81 -5.44 -14.34
N THR A 211 5.52 -5.78 -14.34
CA THR A 211 4.62 -5.49 -15.46
C THR A 211 4.38 -3.99 -15.54
N GLU A 212 4.62 -3.36 -16.69
CA GLU A 212 4.33 -1.95 -16.93
C GLU A 212 2.83 -1.70 -16.93
N VAL A 213 2.43 -0.57 -16.36
CA VAL A 213 1.02 -0.15 -16.25
C VAL A 213 0.87 1.34 -16.59
N ASP A 214 -0.30 1.69 -17.11
CA ASP A 214 -0.61 3.07 -17.48
C ASP A 214 -0.98 3.89 -16.24
N MET A 215 -0.17 4.91 -15.97
CA MET A 215 -0.33 5.79 -14.82
C MET A 215 -0.79 7.19 -15.24
N ASP A 216 -1.74 7.73 -14.48
CA ASP A 216 -2.23 9.11 -14.64
C ASP A 216 -1.22 10.14 -14.10
N THR A 217 -0.55 9.81 -13.01
CA THR A 217 0.32 10.75 -12.30
C THR A 217 1.55 10.07 -11.72
N ARG A 218 2.44 10.87 -11.10
CA ARG A 218 3.65 10.36 -10.47
C ARG A 218 3.33 9.53 -9.23
N TYR A 219 4.15 8.52 -8.97
CA TYR A 219 4.01 7.59 -7.86
C TYR A 219 3.87 8.28 -6.49
N GLU A 220 4.65 9.34 -6.22
CA GLU A 220 4.57 10.07 -4.94
C GLU A 220 3.20 10.71 -4.72
N ASN A 221 2.54 11.17 -5.80
CA ASN A 221 1.19 11.72 -5.72
C ASN A 221 0.16 10.61 -5.47
N VAL A 222 0.31 9.47 -6.15
CA VAL A 222 -0.52 8.28 -5.91
C VAL A 222 -0.47 7.86 -4.44
N MET A 223 0.74 7.76 -3.86
CA MET A 223 0.94 7.39 -2.47
C MET A 223 0.29 8.35 -1.49
N ARG A 224 0.39 9.66 -1.77
CA ARG A 224 -0.24 10.70 -0.94
C ARG A 224 -1.76 10.58 -0.98
N GLU A 225 -2.33 10.46 -2.17
CA GLU A 225 -3.78 10.34 -2.33
C GLU A 225 -4.31 9.02 -1.74
N ALA A 226 -3.59 7.92 -1.88
CA ALA A 226 -3.91 6.65 -1.24
C ALA A 226 -4.00 6.78 0.29
N ALA A 227 -3.00 7.43 0.92
CA ALA A 227 -3.03 7.68 2.36
C ALA A 227 -4.21 8.59 2.76
N HIS A 228 -4.46 9.68 2.02
CA HIS A 228 -5.56 10.61 2.30
C HIS A 228 -6.93 9.95 2.20
N VAL A 229 -7.14 9.07 1.22
CA VAL A 229 -8.42 8.37 1.05
C VAL A 229 -8.66 7.38 2.19
N LEU A 230 -7.64 6.63 2.62
CA LEU A 230 -7.81 5.72 3.76
C LEU A 230 -8.01 6.47 5.08
N ILE A 231 -7.32 7.59 5.29
CA ILE A 231 -7.57 8.47 6.44
C ILE A 231 -9.02 8.96 6.41
N PHE A 232 -9.50 9.43 5.25
CA PHE A 232 -10.90 9.85 5.09
C PHE A 232 -11.87 8.70 5.43
N ALA A 233 -11.61 7.49 4.94
CA ALA A 233 -12.46 6.33 5.20
C ALA A 233 -12.53 5.98 6.70
N VAL A 234 -11.39 5.99 7.39
CA VAL A 234 -11.32 5.75 8.84
C VAL A 234 -12.07 6.85 9.62
N GLU A 235 -11.82 8.13 9.30
CA GLU A 235 -12.47 9.25 9.96
C GLU A 235 -14.00 9.23 9.74
N THR A 236 -14.44 8.83 8.54
CA THR A 236 -15.87 8.68 8.22
C THR A 236 -16.48 7.53 9.05
N MET A 237 -15.81 6.39 9.12
CA MET A 237 -16.26 5.26 9.94
C MET A 237 -16.33 5.59 11.43
N LEU A 238 -15.41 6.43 11.96
CA LEU A 238 -15.43 6.89 13.35
C LEU A 238 -16.64 7.77 13.69
N THR A 239 -17.43 8.20 12.71
CA THR A 239 -18.73 8.88 12.97
C THR A 239 -19.80 7.90 13.43
N LYS A 240 -19.68 6.61 13.07
CA LYS A 240 -20.66 5.54 13.39
C LYS A 240 -20.06 4.46 14.30
N ALA A 241 -18.74 4.31 14.37
CA ALA A 241 -18.08 3.34 15.23
C ALA A 241 -17.31 4.01 16.38
N GLU A 242 -17.33 3.40 17.56
CA GLU A 242 -16.52 3.87 18.70
C GLU A 242 -15.02 3.60 18.44
N THR A 243 -14.70 2.45 17.87
CA THR A 243 -13.35 2.05 17.47
C THR A 243 -13.36 1.48 16.06
N VAL A 244 -12.28 1.66 15.31
CA VAL A 244 -12.12 1.13 13.95
C VAL A 244 -10.84 0.31 13.87
N ASN A 245 -10.97 -0.96 13.47
CA ASN A 245 -9.85 -1.78 13.04
C ASN A 245 -9.64 -1.58 11.54
N VAL A 246 -8.38 -1.54 11.10
CA VAL A 246 -8.02 -1.37 9.69
C VAL A 246 -7.13 -2.53 9.27
N ILE A 247 -7.51 -3.24 8.22
CA ILE A 247 -6.70 -4.27 7.57
C ILE A 247 -6.32 -3.78 6.18
N ILE A 248 -5.02 -3.82 5.87
CA ILE A 248 -4.47 -3.49 4.55
C ILE A 248 -3.78 -4.74 4.01
N ALA A 249 -4.43 -5.41 3.06
CA ALA A 249 -3.83 -6.55 2.38
C ALA A 249 -2.87 -6.06 1.28
N ARG A 250 -1.93 -6.93 0.91
CA ARG A 250 -0.97 -6.68 -0.17
C ARG A 250 -1.46 -7.35 -1.43
N GLY A 251 -1.59 -6.58 -2.51
CA GLY A 251 -1.93 -7.09 -3.82
C GLY A 251 -0.72 -7.45 -4.69
N ASN A 252 -0.97 -7.77 -5.95
CA ASN A 252 0.08 -8.01 -6.93
C ASN A 252 0.53 -6.70 -7.63
N HIS A 253 -0.27 -5.64 -7.55
CA HIS A 253 0.10 -4.32 -8.03
C HIS A 253 0.85 -3.49 -6.99
N ASP A 254 0.66 -3.73 -5.70
CA ASP A 254 1.02 -2.79 -4.63
C ASP A 254 1.67 -3.44 -3.38
N SER A 255 2.38 -4.53 -3.54
CA SER A 255 2.92 -5.31 -2.41
C SER A 255 3.79 -4.48 -1.46
N ASP A 256 4.61 -3.57 -2.00
CA ASP A 256 5.49 -2.68 -1.23
C ASP A 256 4.76 -1.38 -0.87
N SER A 257 3.97 -0.85 -1.80
CA SER A 257 3.13 0.34 -1.58
C SER A 257 2.12 0.15 -0.46
N ALA A 258 1.50 -1.02 -0.34
CA ALA A 258 0.58 -1.35 0.74
C ALA A 258 1.25 -1.26 2.12
N VAL A 259 2.53 -1.70 2.22
CA VAL A 259 3.32 -1.57 3.46
C VAL A 259 3.56 -0.10 3.80
N ALA A 260 3.85 0.75 2.79
CA ALA A 260 4.06 2.17 3.00
C ALA A 260 2.80 2.86 3.50
N VAL A 261 1.70 2.59 2.85
CA VAL A 261 0.40 3.15 3.24
C VAL A 261 0.04 2.71 4.66
N GLN A 262 0.27 1.44 5.01
CA GLN A 262 0.06 0.94 6.36
C GLN A 262 0.90 1.71 7.38
N LEU A 263 2.21 1.86 7.15
CA LEU A 263 3.10 2.60 8.04
C LEU A 263 2.69 4.07 8.18
N CYS A 264 2.25 4.71 7.10
CA CYS A 264 1.71 6.08 7.14
C CYS A 264 0.49 6.17 8.08
N LEU A 265 -0.45 5.22 7.99
CA LEU A 265 -1.62 5.19 8.87
C LEU A 265 -1.23 4.90 10.33
N GLU A 266 -0.33 3.95 10.59
CA GLU A 266 0.18 3.66 11.93
C GLU A 266 0.78 4.89 12.60
N MET A 267 1.57 5.67 11.86
CA MET A 267 2.18 6.90 12.37
C MET A 267 1.15 8.00 12.55
N PHE A 268 0.23 8.19 11.59
CA PHE A 268 -0.83 9.18 11.67
C PHE A 268 -1.73 8.94 12.88
N TYR A 269 -2.14 7.68 13.11
CA TYR A 269 -3.02 7.29 14.21
C TYR A 269 -2.27 6.88 15.50
N SER A 270 -0.97 7.05 15.58
CA SER A 270 -0.15 6.65 16.74
C SER A 270 -0.63 7.19 18.10
N LYS A 271 -1.38 8.30 18.09
CA LYS A 271 -1.96 8.94 19.29
C LYS A 271 -3.48 8.83 19.38
N GLU A 272 -4.12 8.16 18.42
CA GLU A 272 -5.58 8.00 18.39
C GLU A 272 -5.98 6.58 18.83
N PRO A 273 -6.36 6.37 20.09
CA PRO A 273 -6.60 5.03 20.65
C PRO A 273 -7.85 4.33 20.10
N ARG A 274 -8.67 5.04 19.32
CA ARG A 274 -9.87 4.47 18.68
C ARG A 274 -9.56 3.78 17.34
N VAL A 275 -8.37 3.97 16.80
CA VAL A 275 -7.96 3.35 15.53
C VAL A 275 -6.88 2.32 15.81
N ASN A 276 -7.10 1.11 15.33
CA ASN A 276 -6.16 0.00 15.43
C ASN A 276 -5.81 -0.49 14.01
N ILE A 277 -4.60 -0.20 13.57
CA ILE A 277 -4.08 -0.79 12.34
C ILE A 277 -3.63 -2.20 12.68
N VAL A 278 -4.26 -3.20 12.06
CA VAL A 278 -4.02 -4.61 12.36
C VAL A 278 -2.68 -5.02 11.75
N GLU A 279 -1.64 -5.03 12.60
CA GLU A 279 -0.31 -5.47 12.20
C GLU A 279 -0.30 -6.99 12.00
N GLN A 280 -0.19 -7.44 10.74
CA GLN A 280 0.03 -8.85 10.43
C GLN A 280 1.16 -8.99 9.40
N LYS A 281 2.10 -9.87 9.72
CA LYS A 281 3.22 -10.16 8.83
C LYS A 281 2.78 -11.13 7.74
N GLY A 282 2.89 -10.71 6.48
CA GLY A 282 2.61 -11.58 5.34
C GLY A 282 1.34 -11.22 4.56
N TYR A 283 0.69 -12.22 3.98
CA TYR A 283 -0.41 -12.04 3.02
C TYR A 283 -1.78 -12.50 3.58
N PHE A 284 -1.79 -13.18 4.72
CA PHE A 284 -3.00 -13.67 5.37
C PHE A 284 -3.28 -12.84 6.60
N HIS A 285 -4.43 -12.17 6.63
CA HIS A 285 -4.86 -11.34 7.75
C HIS A 285 -6.07 -11.97 8.40
N TYR A 286 -6.18 -11.87 9.72
CA TYR A 286 -7.27 -12.47 10.48
C TYR A 286 -7.82 -11.51 11.52
N LEU A 287 -9.14 -11.56 11.70
CA LEU A 287 -9.84 -10.85 12.78
C LEU A 287 -10.92 -11.76 13.37
N GLU A 288 -10.99 -11.81 14.69
CA GLU A 288 -12.01 -12.52 15.43
C GLU A 288 -13.04 -11.53 15.98
N PHE A 289 -14.31 -11.79 15.75
CA PHE A 289 -15.42 -11.03 16.32
C PHE A 289 -16.50 -11.98 16.84
N GLY A 290 -16.48 -12.23 18.14
CA GLY A 290 -17.39 -13.19 18.79
C GLY A 290 -17.32 -14.59 18.18
N LYS A 291 -18.39 -15.04 17.54
CA LYS A 291 -18.46 -16.33 16.86
C LYS A 291 -18.07 -16.30 15.38
N THR A 292 -17.58 -15.16 14.91
CA THR A 292 -17.14 -14.95 13.54
C THR A 292 -15.61 -14.87 13.47
N LEU A 293 -14.99 -15.63 12.57
CA LEU A 293 -13.59 -15.51 12.18
C LEU A 293 -13.52 -15.02 10.74
N LEU A 294 -12.88 -13.86 10.56
CA LEU A 294 -12.63 -13.27 9.25
C LEU A 294 -11.20 -13.51 8.84
N GLY A 295 -11.00 -13.90 7.58
CA GLY A 295 -9.73 -13.90 6.89
C GLY A 295 -9.76 -12.87 5.76
N VAL A 296 -8.63 -12.21 5.51
CA VAL A 296 -8.47 -11.29 4.38
C VAL A 296 -7.22 -11.70 3.59
N HIS A 297 -7.36 -11.78 2.28
CA HIS A 297 -6.28 -12.11 1.36
C HIS A 297 -6.59 -11.50 0.00
N HIS A 298 -5.60 -10.97 -0.72
CA HIS A 298 -5.87 -10.36 -2.02
C HIS A 298 -6.48 -11.34 -3.04
N GLY A 299 -5.97 -12.54 -3.18
CA GLY A 299 -6.54 -13.55 -4.09
C GLY A 299 -5.59 -14.05 -5.18
N ASP A 300 -4.54 -13.30 -5.48
CA ASP A 300 -3.58 -13.57 -6.57
C ASP A 300 -2.75 -14.86 -6.40
N LYS A 301 -2.51 -15.29 -5.16
CA LYS A 301 -1.58 -16.39 -4.85
C LYS A 301 -2.25 -17.71 -4.50
N VAL A 302 -3.49 -17.66 -4.03
CA VAL A 302 -4.14 -18.84 -3.42
C VAL A 302 -5.57 -18.97 -3.88
N LYS A 303 -5.92 -20.18 -4.39
CA LYS A 303 -7.30 -20.50 -4.79
C LYS A 303 -8.25 -20.54 -3.57
N ALA A 304 -9.51 -20.22 -3.78
CA ALA A 304 -10.54 -20.14 -2.74
C ALA A 304 -10.61 -21.37 -1.83
N GLN A 305 -10.65 -22.58 -2.42
CA GLN A 305 -10.72 -23.85 -1.66
C GLN A 305 -9.51 -24.03 -0.73
N LYS A 306 -8.32 -23.57 -1.15
CA LYS A 306 -7.12 -23.66 -0.35
C LYS A 306 -7.13 -22.65 0.80
N LEU A 307 -7.71 -21.46 0.62
CA LEU A 307 -7.91 -20.47 1.69
C LEU A 307 -8.72 -21.07 2.84
N ALA A 308 -9.79 -21.82 2.53
CA ALA A 308 -10.60 -22.50 3.54
C ALA A 308 -9.80 -23.50 4.39
N SER A 309 -8.80 -24.16 3.79
CA SER A 309 -7.93 -25.13 4.49
C SER A 309 -6.80 -24.44 5.29
N ILE A 310 -6.41 -23.22 4.92
CA ILE A 310 -5.35 -22.45 5.60
C ILE A 310 -5.85 -21.93 6.95
N MET A 311 -7.07 -21.44 7.02
CA MET A 311 -7.63 -20.79 8.22
C MET A 311 -7.53 -21.63 9.50
N PRO A 312 -7.92 -22.91 9.55
CA PRO A 312 -7.78 -23.74 10.75
C PRO A 312 -6.33 -24.04 11.12
N ARG A 313 -5.42 -24.08 10.14
CA ARG A 313 -3.99 -24.28 10.36
C ARG A 313 -3.36 -23.05 11.01
N ASP A 314 -3.68 -21.86 10.50
CA ASP A 314 -3.06 -20.61 10.96
C ASP A 314 -3.69 -20.09 12.25
N MET A 315 -4.99 -20.35 12.43
CA MET A 315 -5.80 -19.82 13.55
C MET A 315 -6.52 -20.96 14.32
N PRO A 316 -5.81 -22.01 14.80
CA PRO A 316 -6.47 -23.21 15.37
C PRO A 316 -7.30 -22.90 16.61
N LYS A 317 -6.87 -21.95 17.44
CA LYS A 317 -7.60 -21.53 18.64
C LYS A 317 -8.89 -20.78 18.28
N ALA A 318 -8.79 -19.76 17.43
CA ALA A 318 -9.94 -19.00 16.96
C ALA A 318 -10.90 -19.89 16.14
N TRP A 319 -10.37 -20.82 15.34
CA TRP A 319 -11.16 -21.81 14.64
C TRP A 319 -12.05 -22.64 15.59
N GLY A 320 -11.49 -23.13 16.71
CA GLY A 320 -12.25 -23.91 17.71
C GLY A 320 -13.28 -23.08 18.49
N GLN A 321 -13.13 -21.76 18.55
CA GLN A 321 -14.01 -20.87 19.31
C GLN A 321 -15.10 -20.21 18.46
N THR A 322 -14.97 -20.24 17.13
CA THR A 322 -15.89 -19.60 16.18
C THR A 322 -16.70 -20.63 15.41
N THR A 323 -17.87 -20.22 14.93
CA THR A 323 -18.80 -21.06 14.16
C THR A 323 -19.07 -20.52 12.77
N HIS A 324 -18.79 -19.25 12.50
CA HIS A 324 -18.96 -18.60 11.21
C HIS A 324 -17.61 -18.11 10.70
N ARG A 325 -17.25 -18.47 9.48
CA ARG A 325 -15.91 -18.25 8.94
C ARG A 325 -15.99 -17.73 7.53
N PHE A 326 -15.35 -16.58 7.31
CA PHE A 326 -15.41 -15.88 6.03
C PHE A 326 -14.00 -15.48 5.57
N TRP A 327 -13.75 -15.62 4.27
CA TRP A 327 -12.64 -14.96 3.60
C TRP A 327 -13.17 -13.80 2.75
N ILE A 328 -12.53 -12.66 2.89
CA ILE A 328 -12.73 -11.46 2.08
C ILE A 328 -11.57 -11.42 1.09
N VAL A 329 -11.87 -11.43 -0.22
CA VAL A 329 -10.89 -11.59 -1.29
C VAL A 329 -11.12 -10.56 -2.39
N GLY A 330 -10.05 -9.97 -2.92
CA GLY A 330 -10.02 -9.06 -4.09
C GLY A 330 -9.58 -9.76 -5.36
N HIS A 331 -8.78 -9.06 -6.18
CA HIS A 331 -8.06 -9.51 -7.38
C HIS A 331 -8.92 -9.81 -8.61
N PHE A 332 -10.11 -10.31 -8.44
CA PHE A 332 -10.93 -10.80 -9.55
C PHE A 332 -11.83 -9.75 -10.16
N HIS A 333 -11.91 -8.56 -9.56
CA HIS A 333 -12.72 -7.40 -9.97
C HIS A 333 -14.24 -7.69 -10.10
N HIS A 334 -14.70 -8.90 -9.79
CA HIS A 334 -16.11 -9.28 -9.81
C HIS A 334 -16.54 -9.90 -8.49
N GLN A 335 -17.85 -9.88 -8.21
CA GLN A 335 -18.42 -10.49 -7.03
C GLN A 335 -18.74 -11.95 -7.28
N ASP A 336 -18.31 -12.81 -6.36
CA ASP A 336 -18.61 -14.23 -6.35
C ASP A 336 -18.42 -14.75 -4.91
N SER A 337 -19.14 -15.80 -4.55
CA SER A 337 -19.01 -16.44 -3.24
C SER A 337 -19.04 -17.96 -3.38
N LEU A 338 -18.09 -18.61 -2.72
CA LEU A 338 -17.96 -20.05 -2.67
C LEU A 338 -18.08 -20.51 -1.22
N GLU A 339 -19.04 -21.38 -0.92
CA GLU A 339 -19.08 -22.14 0.31
C GLU A 339 -18.26 -23.41 0.13
N CYS A 340 -17.27 -23.59 1.01
CA CYS A 340 -16.38 -24.74 1.00
C CYS A 340 -16.89 -25.85 1.91
N ASP A 341 -16.46 -27.09 1.69
CA ASP A 341 -16.93 -28.30 2.41
C ASP A 341 -16.79 -28.22 3.94
N ASN A 342 -15.87 -27.40 4.45
CA ASN A 342 -15.66 -27.16 5.87
C ASN A 342 -16.49 -25.99 6.45
N GLY A 343 -17.46 -25.48 5.69
CA GLY A 343 -18.35 -24.39 6.08
C GLY A 343 -17.71 -23.01 6.06
N VAL A 344 -16.54 -22.85 5.44
CA VAL A 344 -15.92 -21.53 5.21
C VAL A 344 -16.50 -20.92 3.94
N ILE A 345 -16.93 -19.69 4.03
CA ILE A 345 -17.40 -18.90 2.88
C ILE A 345 -16.25 -18.02 2.38
N VAL A 346 -15.87 -18.19 1.14
CA VAL A 346 -14.86 -17.34 0.47
C VAL A 346 -15.59 -16.43 -0.51
N SER A 347 -15.62 -15.13 -0.20
CA SER A 347 -16.29 -14.12 -1.01
C SER A 347 -15.28 -13.22 -1.69
N LYS A 348 -15.41 -13.11 -3.02
CA LYS A 348 -14.70 -12.14 -3.85
C LYS A 348 -15.51 -10.86 -3.88
N TYR A 349 -14.82 -9.74 -3.75
CA TYR A 349 -15.44 -8.42 -3.80
C TYR A 349 -15.02 -7.67 -5.06
N GLY A 350 -15.95 -6.87 -5.58
CA GLY A 350 -15.74 -6.08 -6.78
C GLY A 350 -14.81 -4.88 -6.55
N THR A 351 -14.60 -4.14 -7.61
CA THR A 351 -13.81 -2.91 -7.65
C THR A 351 -14.66 -1.70 -8.02
N LEU A 352 -14.26 -0.50 -7.62
CA LEU A 352 -14.79 0.74 -8.18
C LEU A 352 -14.08 1.14 -9.49
N ALA A 353 -12.86 0.66 -9.73
CA ALA A 353 -12.11 0.96 -10.93
C ALA A 353 -12.77 0.37 -12.19
N PRO A 354 -12.84 1.12 -13.30
CA PRO A 354 -13.25 0.58 -14.59
C PRO A 354 -12.17 -0.37 -15.13
N PRO A 355 -12.46 -1.13 -16.22
CA PRO A 355 -11.41 -1.88 -16.90
C PRO A 355 -10.35 -0.93 -17.47
N ASP A 356 -9.08 -1.28 -17.35
CA ASP A 356 -7.99 -0.68 -18.10
C ASP A 356 -7.97 -1.19 -19.55
N ALA A 357 -7.03 -0.71 -20.37
CA ALA A 357 -6.92 -1.10 -21.77
C ALA A 357 -6.73 -2.62 -21.96
N TRP A 358 -5.98 -3.27 -21.06
CA TRP A 358 -5.75 -4.72 -21.12
C TRP A 358 -7.02 -5.51 -20.78
N HIS A 359 -7.70 -5.15 -19.68
CA HIS A 359 -8.97 -5.79 -19.28
C HIS A 359 -10.05 -5.62 -20.34
N ALA A 360 -10.13 -4.42 -20.94
CA ALA A 360 -11.08 -4.13 -22.03
C ALA A 360 -10.78 -5.00 -23.27
N SER A 361 -9.50 -5.15 -23.65
CA SER A 361 -9.10 -5.99 -24.78
C SER A 361 -9.44 -7.47 -24.59
N MET A 362 -9.48 -7.95 -23.35
CA MET A 362 -9.86 -9.32 -22.98
C MET A 362 -11.37 -9.50 -22.79
N GLY A 363 -12.17 -8.43 -22.95
CA GLY A 363 -13.62 -8.46 -22.82
C GLY A 363 -14.12 -8.53 -21.37
N TYR A 364 -13.28 -8.18 -20.41
CA TYR A 364 -13.70 -8.10 -19.00
C TYR A 364 -14.58 -6.86 -18.77
N ALA A 365 -15.75 -7.08 -18.20
CA ALA A 365 -16.65 -6.04 -17.74
C ALA A 365 -17.28 -6.47 -16.41
N ALA A 366 -17.06 -5.69 -15.38
CA ALA A 366 -17.63 -5.92 -14.06
C ALA A 366 -18.44 -4.70 -13.60
N ALA A 367 -19.36 -4.92 -12.67
CA ALA A 367 -20.01 -3.82 -11.98
C ALA A 367 -19.00 -3.09 -11.09
N ASN A 368 -18.99 -1.75 -11.15
CA ASN A 368 -18.13 -0.93 -10.31
C ASN A 368 -18.81 -0.74 -8.94
N VAL A 369 -18.39 -1.53 -7.96
CA VAL A 369 -19.08 -1.63 -6.68
C VAL A 369 -18.13 -1.62 -5.49
N MET A 370 -18.65 -1.11 -4.37
CA MET A 370 -18.06 -1.22 -3.03
C MET A 370 -19.09 -1.81 -2.06
N ASN A 371 -18.64 -2.58 -1.10
CA ASN A 371 -19.53 -3.32 -0.22
C ASN A 371 -19.34 -2.93 1.26
N MET A 372 -20.44 -2.93 1.98
CA MET A 372 -20.48 -2.96 3.43
C MET A 372 -21.19 -4.22 3.90
N LEU A 373 -20.60 -4.90 4.88
CA LEU A 373 -21.22 -5.99 5.61
C LEU A 373 -21.37 -5.62 7.08
N VAL A 374 -22.41 -6.11 7.72
CA VAL A 374 -22.56 -6.00 9.18
C VAL A 374 -22.53 -7.40 9.77
N TYR A 375 -21.46 -7.72 10.49
CA TYR A 375 -21.34 -9.01 11.18
C TYR A 375 -21.98 -8.94 12.57
N LYS A 376 -22.55 -10.07 13.01
CA LYS A 376 -23.06 -10.26 14.38
C LYS A 376 -21.99 -10.90 15.25
N LYS A 377 -21.91 -10.50 16.48
CA LYS A 377 -21.06 -11.13 17.49
C LYS A 377 -21.48 -12.59 17.79
N SER A 378 -22.78 -12.88 17.71
CA SER A 378 -23.31 -14.26 17.77
C SER A 378 -22.94 -15.12 16.56
N GLY A 379 -22.41 -14.51 15.51
CA GLY A 379 -21.97 -15.12 14.27
C GLY A 379 -22.84 -14.80 13.05
N GLY A 380 -22.21 -14.80 11.89
CA GLY A 380 -22.84 -14.57 10.60
C GLY A 380 -23.05 -13.10 10.23
N ILE A 381 -23.54 -12.89 9.01
CA ILE A 381 -23.81 -11.59 8.43
C ILE A 381 -25.26 -11.22 8.75
N MET A 382 -25.47 -9.99 9.27
CA MET A 382 -26.79 -9.43 9.53
C MET A 382 -27.32 -8.64 8.34
N MET A 383 -26.43 -7.87 7.70
CA MET A 383 -26.78 -6.96 6.62
C MET A 383 -25.64 -6.91 5.60
N SER A 384 -26.01 -6.78 4.34
CA SER A 384 -25.11 -6.47 3.24
C SER A 384 -25.67 -5.27 2.50
N HIS A 385 -24.80 -4.30 2.19
CA HIS A 385 -25.16 -3.14 1.40
C HIS A 385 -24.09 -2.92 0.32
N THR A 386 -24.54 -2.61 -0.89
CA THR A 386 -23.65 -2.39 -2.05
C THR A 386 -23.87 -0.98 -2.55
N TYR A 387 -22.78 -0.25 -2.70
CA TYR A 387 -22.73 0.98 -3.47
C TYR A 387 -22.27 0.65 -4.89
N GLU A 388 -22.99 1.09 -5.87
CA GLU A 388 -22.66 0.90 -7.30
C GLU A 388 -22.52 2.26 -7.96
N ILE A 389 -21.46 2.43 -8.76
CA ILE A 389 -21.31 3.61 -9.61
C ILE A 389 -22.26 3.45 -10.78
N PRO A 390 -23.20 4.39 -11.00
CA PRO A 390 -24.13 4.32 -12.11
C PRO A 390 -23.39 4.27 -13.45
N ARG A 391 -23.81 3.37 -14.34
CA ARG A 391 -23.34 3.36 -15.72
C ARG A 391 -24.14 4.40 -16.51
N SER A 392 -23.48 5.45 -16.95
CA SER A 392 -24.08 6.40 -17.88
C SER A 392 -23.96 5.85 -19.30
N LEU A 393 -25.04 5.27 -19.82
CA LEU A 393 -25.10 4.83 -21.22
C LEU A 393 -24.94 6.01 -22.19
N GLU A 394 -25.44 7.19 -21.85
CA GLU A 394 -25.29 8.42 -22.63
C GLU A 394 -23.83 8.88 -22.74
N GLU A 395 -23.04 8.74 -21.69
CA GLU A 395 -21.60 9.06 -21.72
C GLU A 395 -20.82 8.05 -22.55
N ILE A 396 -21.21 6.78 -22.51
CA ILE A 396 -20.58 5.71 -23.30
C ILE A 396 -20.89 5.91 -24.79
N ASP A 397 -22.15 6.17 -25.15
CA ASP A 397 -22.57 6.38 -26.53
C ASP A 397 -21.95 7.65 -27.13
N ALA A 398 -21.91 8.76 -26.38
CA ALA A 398 -21.27 10.01 -26.82
C ALA A 398 -19.75 9.85 -27.10
N LYS A 399 -19.08 8.94 -26.43
CA LYS A 399 -17.65 8.66 -26.66
C LYS A 399 -17.41 7.71 -27.83
N ILE A 400 -18.32 6.78 -28.07
CA ILE A 400 -18.26 5.89 -29.22
C ILE A 400 -18.47 6.70 -30.52
N ASP A 401 -19.36 7.67 -30.50
CA ASP A 401 -19.66 8.53 -31.67
C ASP A 401 -18.54 9.55 -31.95
N ALA A 402 -17.65 9.83 -30.97
CA ALA A 402 -16.53 10.76 -31.11
C ALA A 402 -15.22 10.09 -31.59
N THR A 403 -15.18 8.76 -31.70
CA THR A 403 -14.05 7.97 -32.22
C THR A 403 -14.29 7.46 -33.59
#